data_72ad287a54a75026ba6f63a1f4e41286
#
_entry.id   72ad287a54a75026ba6f63a1f4e41286
#
_cell.length_a   1.000
_cell.length_b   1.000
_cell.length_c   1.000
_cell.angle_alpha   90.00
_cell.angle_beta   90.00
_cell.angle_gamma   90.00
#
_symmetry.space_group_name_H-M   'P 1'
#
loop_
_entity.id
_entity.type
_entity.pdbx_description
1 polymer ?
#
loop_
_entity_poly.entity_id
_entity_poly.type
_entity_poly.pdbx_seq_one_letter_code
_entity_poly.pdbx_strand_id
1 'polypeptide(L)'
;MEYNEHGKPFLPNEPFFSISHCKAGIAVAVDEQPIGIDIESIRHADEELIERTMNEEEQRMIRSAAQPDRMFTRLWTQKEAVVKAEGTGICSFEQLQTLLPANKTYRLETIEKEKYIYTIAYKN
;
A
#
# COMPACT_ATOMS: atom_id res chain seq x y z
N MET A 1 -16.95 -0.29 16.91
CA MET A 1 -15.98 0.14 15.88
C MET A 1 -16.51 1.37 15.17
N GLU A 2 -15.66 2.35 14.99
CA GLU A 2 -16.05 3.60 14.33
C GLU A 2 -15.20 3.80 13.08
N TYR A 3 -15.60 4.76 12.23
CA TYR A 3 -14.89 5.10 11.01
C TYR A 3 -14.59 6.60 11.01
N ASN A 4 -13.39 6.98 10.54
CA ASN A 4 -13.07 8.40 10.40
C ASN A 4 -13.80 8.98 9.19
N GLU A 5 -13.63 10.29 8.93
CA GLU A 5 -14.31 10.98 7.83
C GLU A 5 -13.94 10.42 6.44
N HIS A 6 -12.84 9.68 6.32
CA HIS A 6 -12.41 9.05 5.07
C HIS A 6 -12.75 7.57 4.99
N GLY A 7 -13.55 7.05 5.93
CA GLY A 7 -13.99 5.68 5.92
C GLY A 7 -13.04 4.67 6.52
N LYS A 8 -11.90 5.09 7.06
CA LYS A 8 -10.97 4.18 7.73
C LYS A 8 -11.54 3.80 9.10
N PRO A 9 -11.65 2.49 9.43
CA PRO A 9 -12.11 2.09 10.75
C PRO A 9 -11.11 2.46 11.84
N PHE A 10 -11.62 2.83 13.01
CA PHE A 10 -10.79 3.12 14.17
C PHE A 10 -11.56 2.80 15.46
N LEU A 11 -10.81 2.69 16.57
CA LEU A 11 -11.37 2.47 17.90
C LEU A 11 -10.93 3.64 18.80
N PRO A 12 -11.86 4.49 19.27
CA PRO A 12 -11.49 5.62 20.13
C PRO A 12 -10.75 5.13 21.36
N ASN A 13 -9.63 5.77 21.68
CA ASN A 13 -8.80 5.44 22.85
C ASN A 13 -8.21 4.03 22.79
N GLU A 14 -8.17 3.42 21.61
CA GLU A 14 -7.63 2.09 21.39
C GLU A 14 -6.51 2.15 20.34
N PRO A 15 -5.69 1.10 20.20
CA PRO A 15 -4.68 1.07 19.16
C PRO A 15 -5.26 1.26 17.76
N PHE A 16 -4.43 1.75 16.86
CA PHE A 16 -4.78 1.81 15.44
C PHE A 16 -4.76 0.42 14.84
N PHE A 17 -5.59 0.20 13.84
CA PHE A 17 -5.54 -1.05 13.09
C PHE A 17 -5.85 -0.81 11.62
N SER A 18 -5.43 -1.76 10.79
CA SER A 18 -5.66 -1.72 9.34
C SER A 18 -5.99 -3.13 8.87
N ILE A 19 -6.87 -3.23 7.89
CA ILE A 19 -7.33 -4.50 7.34
C ILE A 19 -7.20 -4.44 5.82
N SER A 20 -6.75 -5.54 5.22
CA SER A 20 -6.70 -5.69 3.78
C SER A 20 -7.06 -7.12 3.42
N HIS A 21 -7.64 -7.31 2.23
CA HIS A 21 -7.93 -8.66 1.75
C HIS A 21 -7.77 -8.75 0.24
N CYS A 22 -7.45 -9.95 -0.22
CA CYS A 22 -7.40 -10.29 -1.64
C CYS A 22 -7.76 -11.77 -1.77
N LYS A 23 -7.63 -12.32 -2.97
CA LYS A 23 -7.93 -13.76 -3.18
C LYS A 23 -7.07 -14.67 -2.30
N ALA A 24 -5.84 -14.25 -2.00
CA ALA A 24 -4.91 -15.05 -1.20
C ALA A 24 -5.27 -15.09 0.29
N GLY A 25 -6.01 -14.10 0.80
CA GLY A 25 -6.38 -14.10 2.20
C GLY A 25 -6.65 -12.71 2.76
N ILE A 26 -6.68 -12.64 4.09
CA ILE A 26 -6.94 -11.42 4.85
C ILE A 26 -5.71 -11.11 5.68
N ALA A 27 -5.35 -9.82 5.75
CA ALA A 27 -4.26 -9.36 6.58
C ALA A 27 -4.77 -8.26 7.52
N VAL A 28 -4.31 -8.31 8.77
CA VAL A 28 -4.68 -7.34 9.80
C VAL A 28 -3.41 -6.88 10.50
N ALA A 29 -3.30 -5.57 10.74
CA ALA A 29 -2.19 -5.00 11.50
C ALA A 29 -2.72 -4.11 12.60
N VAL A 30 -2.07 -4.13 13.76
CA VAL A 30 -2.45 -3.34 14.94
C VAL A 30 -1.20 -2.70 15.52
N ASP A 31 -1.27 -1.41 15.87
CA ASP A 31 -0.16 -0.70 16.49
C ASP A 31 -0.72 0.45 17.32
N GLU A 32 0.08 0.92 18.27
CA GLU A 32 -0.24 2.12 19.06
C GLU A 32 -0.12 3.39 18.23
N GLN A 33 0.62 3.36 17.12
CA GLN A 33 0.76 4.45 16.17
C GLN A 33 -0.02 4.14 14.90
N PRO A 34 -0.34 5.14 14.07
CA PRO A 34 -0.99 4.89 12.80
C PRO A 34 -0.27 3.81 12.00
N ILE A 35 -1.01 2.88 11.44
CA ILE A 35 -0.48 1.74 10.71
C ILE A 35 -1.36 1.45 9.50
N GLY A 36 -0.75 1.00 8.42
CA GLY A 36 -1.46 0.57 7.24
C GLY A 36 -0.93 -0.77 6.75
N ILE A 37 -1.80 -1.61 6.25
CA ILE A 37 -1.41 -2.87 5.62
C ILE A 37 -2.18 -3.05 4.32
N ASP A 38 -1.49 -3.51 3.30
CA ASP A 38 -2.12 -3.87 2.04
C ASP A 38 -1.59 -5.21 1.58
N ILE A 39 -2.49 -6.10 1.18
CA ILE A 39 -2.17 -7.40 0.60
C ILE A 39 -2.81 -7.50 -0.78
N GLU A 40 -2.03 -7.91 -1.77
CA GLU A 40 -2.50 -8.04 -3.15
C GLU A 40 -2.02 -9.34 -3.74
N SER A 41 -2.91 -10.03 -4.47
CA SER A 41 -2.47 -11.09 -5.38
C SER A 41 -1.64 -10.43 -6.47
N ILE A 42 -0.68 -11.18 -7.04
CA ILE A 42 0.14 -10.62 -8.12
C ILE A 42 -0.81 -10.22 -9.26
N ARG A 43 -0.77 -8.94 -9.63
CA ARG A 43 -1.67 -8.40 -10.63
C ARG A 43 -0.89 -7.93 -11.85
N HIS A 44 -1.57 -7.98 -13.00
CA HIS A 44 -0.97 -7.57 -14.25
C HIS A 44 -0.54 -6.09 -14.20
N ALA A 45 0.66 -5.83 -14.70
CA ALA A 45 1.20 -4.47 -14.81
C ALA A 45 0.57 -3.77 -16.01
N ASP A 46 -0.63 -3.21 -15.82
CA ASP A 46 -1.38 -2.49 -16.85
C ASP A 46 -0.68 -1.16 -17.16
N GLU A 47 -0.40 -0.91 -18.45
CA GLU A 47 0.34 0.28 -18.86
C GLU A 47 -0.35 1.58 -18.44
N GLU A 48 -1.66 1.64 -18.58
CA GLU A 48 -2.40 2.85 -18.20
C GLU A 48 -2.28 3.10 -16.69
N LEU A 49 -2.43 2.06 -15.87
CA LEU A 49 -2.26 2.20 -14.43
C LEU A 49 -0.83 2.59 -14.05
N ILE A 50 0.16 2.00 -14.72
CA ILE A 50 1.56 2.34 -14.47
C ILE A 50 1.78 3.83 -14.73
N GLU A 51 1.32 4.35 -15.85
CA GLU A 51 1.49 5.76 -16.19
C GLU A 51 0.79 6.68 -15.21
N ARG A 52 -0.37 6.30 -14.70
CA ARG A 52 -1.17 7.16 -13.83
C ARG A 52 -0.75 7.11 -12.37
N THR A 53 -0.19 6.01 -11.90
CA THR A 53 0.07 5.81 -10.47
C THR A 53 1.54 5.76 -10.10
N MET A 54 2.44 5.65 -11.06
CA MET A 54 3.87 5.50 -10.83
C MET A 54 4.63 6.70 -11.38
N ASN A 55 5.66 7.14 -10.64
CA ASN A 55 6.54 8.18 -11.15
C ASN A 55 7.51 7.59 -12.19
N GLU A 56 8.33 8.45 -12.81
CA GLU A 56 9.22 8.00 -13.89
C GLU A 56 10.20 6.92 -13.44
N GLU A 57 10.77 7.05 -12.25
CA GLU A 57 11.71 6.07 -11.72
C GLU A 57 11.03 4.73 -11.48
N GLU A 58 9.84 4.76 -10.88
CA GLU A 58 9.06 3.55 -10.63
C GLU A 58 8.65 2.87 -11.94
N GLN A 59 8.27 3.66 -12.94
CA GLN A 59 7.95 3.12 -14.26
C GLN A 59 9.16 2.39 -14.88
N ARG A 60 10.35 2.97 -14.76
CA ARG A 60 11.57 2.31 -15.24
C ARG A 60 11.83 1.01 -14.49
N MET A 61 11.64 1.01 -13.17
CA MET A 61 11.83 -0.20 -12.35
C MET A 61 10.90 -1.32 -12.81
N ILE A 62 9.63 -1.00 -13.07
CA ILE A 62 8.67 -2.00 -13.51
C ILE A 62 9.02 -2.53 -14.89
N ARG A 63 9.31 -1.64 -15.84
CA ARG A 63 9.56 -2.03 -17.23
C ARG A 63 10.87 -2.80 -17.41
N SER A 64 11.84 -2.56 -16.54
CA SER A 64 13.13 -3.27 -16.61
C SER A 64 13.20 -4.50 -15.70
N ALA A 65 12.17 -4.76 -14.91
CA ALA A 65 12.16 -5.89 -13.99
C ALA A 65 12.05 -7.21 -14.73
N ALA A 66 12.68 -8.26 -14.18
CA ALA A 66 12.53 -9.61 -14.71
C ALA A 66 11.07 -10.10 -14.64
N GLN A 67 10.33 -9.65 -13.62
CA GLN A 67 8.93 -9.95 -13.44
C GLN A 67 8.16 -8.65 -13.21
N PRO A 68 7.77 -7.95 -14.30
CA PRO A 68 7.13 -6.64 -14.18
C PRO A 68 5.85 -6.65 -13.35
N ASP A 69 5.03 -7.69 -13.47
CA ASP A 69 3.78 -7.77 -12.70
C ASP A 69 4.08 -7.80 -11.20
N ARG A 70 5.10 -8.52 -10.79
CA ARG A 70 5.51 -8.60 -9.40
C ARG A 70 6.03 -7.26 -8.89
N MET A 71 6.87 -6.58 -9.67
CA MET A 71 7.39 -5.25 -9.30
C MET A 71 6.25 -4.24 -9.19
N PHE A 72 5.32 -4.24 -10.13
CA PHE A 72 4.16 -3.37 -10.08
C PHE A 72 3.34 -3.63 -8.80
N THR A 73 3.04 -4.89 -8.52
CA THR A 73 2.27 -5.27 -7.33
C THR A 73 2.99 -4.84 -6.05
N ARG A 74 4.31 -5.00 -6.00
CA ARG A 74 5.12 -4.56 -4.86
C ARG A 74 4.96 -3.07 -4.61
N LEU A 75 5.18 -2.26 -5.63
CA LEU A 75 5.06 -0.80 -5.50
C LEU A 75 3.64 -0.38 -5.17
N TRP A 76 2.66 -1.02 -5.78
CA TRP A 76 1.25 -0.75 -5.51
C TRP A 76 0.89 -1.00 -4.04
N THR A 77 1.31 -2.16 -3.48
CA THR A 77 1.03 -2.44 -2.07
C THR A 77 1.69 -1.45 -1.13
N GLN A 78 2.88 -0.96 -1.48
CA GLN A 78 3.57 0.05 -0.67
C GLN A 78 2.78 1.35 -0.64
N LYS A 79 2.28 1.80 -1.79
CA LYS A 79 1.50 3.03 -1.88
C LYS A 79 0.17 2.89 -1.13
N GLU A 80 -0.53 1.77 -1.31
CA GLU A 80 -1.79 1.53 -0.64
C GLU A 80 -1.62 1.42 0.88
N ALA A 81 -0.54 0.80 1.34
CA ALA A 81 -0.27 0.72 2.78
C ALA A 81 -0.06 2.10 3.38
N VAL A 82 0.64 3.00 2.69
CA VAL A 82 0.83 4.38 3.16
C VAL A 82 -0.50 5.11 3.21
N VAL A 83 -1.33 4.99 2.17
CA VAL A 83 -2.66 5.62 2.13
C VAL A 83 -3.49 5.15 3.33
N LYS A 84 -3.47 3.86 3.61
CA LYS A 84 -4.23 3.30 4.74
C LYS A 84 -3.69 3.80 6.07
N ALA A 85 -2.37 3.91 6.22
CA ALA A 85 -1.76 4.43 7.44
C ALA A 85 -2.16 5.89 7.69
N GLU A 86 -2.24 6.69 6.64
CA GLU A 86 -2.66 8.08 6.75
C GLU A 86 -4.14 8.23 7.08
N GLY A 87 -4.96 7.23 6.73
CA GLY A 87 -6.38 7.25 7.02
C GLY A 87 -7.20 8.22 6.17
N THR A 88 -6.59 8.74 5.09
CA THR A 88 -7.24 9.72 4.22
C THR A 88 -8.00 9.09 3.05
N GLY A 89 -7.87 7.77 2.88
CA GLY A 89 -8.47 7.08 1.75
C GLY A 89 -7.72 7.35 0.46
N ILE A 90 -8.22 6.80 -0.65
CA ILE A 90 -7.64 7.05 -1.96
C ILE A 90 -8.07 8.43 -2.42
N CYS A 91 -7.09 9.30 -2.66
CA CYS A 91 -7.37 10.65 -3.12
C CYS A 91 -7.48 10.68 -4.65
N SER A 92 -6.36 10.56 -5.35
CA SER A 92 -6.36 10.49 -6.81
C SER A 92 -5.19 9.62 -7.26
N PHE A 93 -5.26 9.11 -8.47
CA PHE A 93 -4.16 8.33 -9.02
C PHE A 93 -2.88 9.16 -9.12
N GLU A 94 -3.01 10.44 -9.45
CA GLU A 94 -1.85 11.34 -9.56
C GLU A 94 -1.14 11.51 -8.23
N GLN A 95 -1.86 11.52 -7.12
CA GLN A 95 -1.24 11.64 -5.80
C GLN A 95 -0.45 10.39 -5.43
N LEU A 96 -0.81 9.23 -5.97
CA LEU A 96 -0.05 8.01 -5.75
C LEU A 96 1.37 8.11 -6.31
N GLN A 97 1.58 8.93 -7.35
CA GLN A 97 2.91 9.07 -7.95
C GLN A 97 3.96 9.61 -6.98
N THR A 98 3.54 10.37 -5.98
CA THR A 98 4.47 11.04 -5.06
C THR A 98 4.52 10.41 -3.67
N LEU A 99 3.85 9.29 -3.45
CA LEU A 99 3.81 8.67 -2.13
C LEU A 99 5.14 8.05 -1.72
N LEU A 100 5.93 7.61 -2.67
CA LEU A 100 7.21 6.97 -2.38
C LEU A 100 8.36 7.84 -2.90
N PRO A 101 9.48 7.82 -2.23
CA PRO A 101 9.76 7.08 -1.00
C PRO A 101 9.07 7.69 0.22
N ALA A 102 8.59 6.86 1.13
CA ALA A 102 7.85 7.28 2.32
C ALA A 102 8.73 7.29 3.57
N ASN A 103 10.02 7.17 3.41
CA ASN A 103 10.97 6.89 4.47
C ASN A 103 11.10 7.98 5.55
N LYS A 104 10.60 9.19 5.30
CA LYS A 104 10.60 10.26 6.30
C LYS A 104 9.44 10.15 7.28
N THR A 105 8.32 9.62 6.83
CA THR A 105 7.10 9.55 7.63
C THR A 105 6.76 8.12 8.03
N TYR A 106 7.00 7.18 7.14
CA TYR A 106 6.66 5.77 7.35
C TYR A 106 7.84 4.87 7.02
N ARG A 107 7.97 3.80 7.83
CA ARG A 107 8.85 2.69 7.51
C ARG A 107 8.01 1.62 6.83
N LEU A 108 8.47 1.12 5.72
CA LEU A 108 7.76 0.08 4.96
C LEU A 108 8.44 -1.27 5.13
N GLU A 109 7.63 -2.29 5.37
CA GLU A 109 8.08 -3.67 5.41
C GLU A 109 7.26 -4.46 4.41
N THR A 110 7.92 -4.93 3.35
CA THR A 110 7.26 -5.64 2.25
C THR A 110 7.70 -7.09 2.24
N ILE A 111 6.71 -7.98 2.24
CA ILE A 111 6.95 -9.41 2.19
C ILE A 111 6.35 -9.96 0.89
N GLU A 112 7.18 -10.66 0.12
CA GLU A 112 6.79 -11.24 -1.15
C GLU A 112 6.65 -12.75 -1.02
N LYS A 113 5.50 -13.26 -1.42
CA LYS A 113 5.22 -14.68 -1.51
C LYS A 113 5.00 -15.03 -2.98
N GLU A 114 4.89 -16.31 -3.29
CA GLU A 114 4.75 -16.75 -4.68
C GLU A 114 3.54 -16.10 -5.37
N LYS A 115 2.40 -16.08 -4.69
CA LYS A 115 1.14 -15.66 -5.31
C LYS A 115 0.63 -14.30 -4.82
N TYR A 116 1.26 -13.71 -3.82
CA TYR A 116 0.81 -12.45 -3.26
C TYR A 116 1.96 -11.69 -2.62
N ILE A 117 1.73 -10.40 -2.42
CA ILE A 117 2.68 -9.50 -1.75
C ILE A 117 1.88 -8.70 -0.74
N TYR A 118 2.45 -8.45 0.43
CA TYR A 118 1.86 -7.49 1.36
C TYR A 118 2.90 -6.54 1.90
N THR A 119 2.45 -5.34 2.26
CA THR A 119 3.29 -4.30 2.82
C THR A 119 2.63 -3.74 4.07
N ILE A 120 3.44 -3.52 5.09
CA ILE A 120 3.02 -2.83 6.31
C ILE A 120 3.74 -1.48 6.33
N ALA A 121 2.96 -0.41 6.57
CA ALA A 121 3.49 0.93 6.73
C ALA A 121 3.38 1.32 8.21
N TYR A 122 4.52 1.53 8.85
CA TYR A 122 4.61 1.92 10.26
C TYR A 122 4.94 3.40 10.34
N LYS A 123 4.28 4.10 11.25
CA LYS A 123 4.61 5.50 11.52
C LYS A 123 5.99 5.58 12.19
N ASN A 124 6.86 6.42 11.65
CA ASN A 124 8.17 6.68 12.25
C ASN A 124 8.05 7.51 13.52
#